data_fd57f0c8b71c2afa8d9799bfaeae65ed
#
_entry.id   fd57f0c8b71c2afa8d9799bfaeae65ed
#
_cell.length_a   1.000
_cell.length_b   1.000
_cell.length_c   1.000
_cell.angle_alpha   90.00
_cell.angle_beta   90.00
_cell.angle_gamma   90.00
#
_symmetry.space_group_name_H-M   'P 1'
#
loop_
_entity.id
_entity.type
_entity.pdbx_description
1 polymer ?
#
loop_
_entity_poly.entity_id
_entity_poly.type
_entity_poly.pdbx_seq_one_letter_code
_entity_poly.pdbx_strand_id
1 'polypeptide(L)'
;MDELTIKRVKTGLADPAIGPETIALMLTDTCNLSCVYCRGGRIDEGRGKAEESELTTEELFRLFEDAAGFKVKEVNIGGMRGEPFCKKDIRLILRKIKSLGLMGSMTTNGSMLSGALAEEMSSYGWDILLLSLDAPFARLQHQLRPAVNGKEYFHNILEFLGALNDNPGSRIRILVNMVITGNNYRYFPEMVNFVNNYRNIESLNVLRLVDMGLPGYSDLQLDCGQAAEFRETLEAFKREKKVLYAGNWSSPDVRREMPAGRHTRCFTNYYILSIAANGDVLFCPQQYKAVSGLNIRDVRLRDLWLNEHFSFRKILSESAPCYGECCTILRKQNEEIYNAVCDG
;
A
#
# COMPACT_ATOMS: atom_id res chain seq x y z
N MET A 1 0.45 -16.68 1.80
CA MET A 1 0.96 -16.19 3.11
C MET A 1 2.21 -16.96 3.48
N ASP A 2 3.24 -16.31 4.05
CA ASP A 2 4.40 -17.05 4.52
C ASP A 2 4.14 -17.75 5.87
N GLU A 3 4.91 -18.82 6.14
CA GLU A 3 4.77 -19.61 7.38
C GLU A 3 5.07 -18.78 8.64
N LEU A 4 5.91 -17.74 8.53
CA LEU A 4 6.28 -16.89 9.65
C LEU A 4 5.09 -16.04 10.10
N THR A 5 4.33 -15.48 9.17
CA THR A 5 3.12 -14.71 9.48
C THR A 5 2.04 -15.60 10.10
N ILE A 6 1.83 -16.81 9.57
CA ILE A 6 0.89 -17.80 10.17
C ILE A 6 1.33 -18.14 11.60
N LYS A 7 2.62 -18.46 11.81
CA LYS A 7 3.18 -18.73 13.12
C LYS A 7 2.98 -17.55 14.08
N ARG A 8 3.18 -16.31 13.59
CA ARG A 8 2.99 -15.11 14.37
C ARG A 8 1.54 -14.91 14.80
N VAL A 9 0.57 -15.15 13.92
CA VAL A 9 -0.85 -15.10 14.30
C VAL A 9 -1.17 -16.16 15.33
N LYS A 10 -0.74 -17.42 15.14
CA LYS A 10 -0.91 -18.49 16.14
C LYS A 10 -0.35 -18.11 17.50
N THR A 11 0.88 -17.58 17.51
CA THR A 11 1.53 -17.18 18.76
C THR A 11 0.86 -15.93 19.37
N GLY A 12 0.46 -14.95 18.56
CA GLY A 12 -0.24 -13.76 19.01
C GLY A 12 -1.64 -14.02 19.56
N LEU A 13 -2.31 -15.09 19.10
CA LEU A 13 -3.56 -15.57 19.69
C LEU A 13 -3.33 -16.13 21.09
N ALA A 14 -2.18 -16.77 21.34
CA ALA A 14 -1.81 -17.37 22.62
C ALA A 14 -1.11 -16.37 23.57
N ASP A 15 -0.30 -15.45 23.00
CA ASP A 15 0.50 -14.48 23.77
C ASP A 15 0.35 -13.07 23.17
N PRO A 16 -0.45 -12.20 23.80
CA PRO A 16 -0.64 -10.82 23.37
C PRO A 16 0.64 -9.96 23.45
N ALA A 17 1.67 -10.41 24.18
CA ALA A 17 2.93 -9.68 24.32
C ALA A 17 3.76 -9.64 23.02
N ILE A 18 3.40 -10.45 22.03
CA ILE A 18 4.02 -10.39 20.71
C ILE A 18 3.50 -9.17 19.95
N GLY A 19 4.38 -8.22 19.69
CA GLY A 19 4.08 -6.98 18.97
C GLY A 19 3.69 -7.21 17.49
N PRO A 20 3.25 -6.16 16.77
CA PRO A 20 2.97 -6.26 15.35
C PRO A 20 4.23 -6.59 14.56
N GLU A 21 4.07 -7.24 13.42
CA GLU A 21 5.15 -7.45 12.47
C GLU A 21 5.40 -6.19 11.66
N THR A 22 4.29 -5.54 11.26
CA THR A 22 4.31 -4.36 10.39
C THR A 22 3.49 -3.23 11.02
N ILE A 23 4.04 -2.03 10.96
CA ILE A 23 3.27 -0.79 11.14
C ILE A 23 2.93 -0.26 9.75
N ALA A 24 1.65 -0.25 9.40
CA ALA A 24 1.14 0.40 8.20
C ALA A 24 0.77 1.85 8.54
N LEU A 25 1.55 2.79 8.02
CA LEU A 25 1.49 4.20 8.42
C LEU A 25 1.11 5.10 7.25
N MET A 26 0.09 5.92 7.42
CA MET A 26 -0.18 7.06 6.57
C MET A 26 0.57 8.27 7.13
N LEU A 27 1.49 8.87 6.37
CA LEU A 27 2.26 10.02 6.84
C LEU A 27 1.51 11.33 6.68
N THR A 28 0.67 11.43 5.67
CA THR A 28 -0.06 12.64 5.31
C THR A 28 -1.32 12.29 4.53
N ASP A 29 -2.33 13.14 4.64
CA ASP A 29 -3.51 13.12 3.77
C ASP A 29 -3.34 14.01 2.53
N THR A 30 -2.25 14.77 2.44
CA THR A 30 -1.94 15.64 1.31
C THR A 30 -1.40 14.86 0.14
N CYS A 31 -1.93 15.11 -1.06
CA CYS A 31 -1.44 14.53 -2.31
C CYS A 31 -1.32 15.60 -3.40
N ASN A 32 -0.25 15.57 -4.17
CA ASN A 32 0.00 16.49 -5.27
C ASN A 32 -0.56 16.01 -6.62
N LEU A 33 -1.22 14.85 -6.65
CA LEU A 33 -1.95 14.33 -7.82
C LEU A 33 -3.45 14.25 -7.56
N SER A 34 -4.22 14.25 -8.66
CA SER A 34 -5.68 14.15 -8.71
C SER A 34 -6.10 12.98 -9.58
N CYS A 35 -5.65 11.76 -9.24
CA CYS A 35 -5.91 10.56 -10.02
C CYS A 35 -7.42 10.35 -10.24
N VAL A 36 -7.80 10.01 -11.48
CA VAL A 36 -9.22 9.95 -11.91
C VAL A 36 -10.07 8.94 -11.14
N TYR A 37 -9.45 7.97 -10.51
CA TYR A 37 -10.11 6.91 -9.73
C TYR A 37 -9.80 6.96 -8.22
N CYS A 38 -9.11 7.99 -7.72
CA CYS A 38 -8.71 8.08 -6.32
C CYS A 38 -9.57 9.05 -5.54
N ARG A 39 -10.05 8.64 -4.37
CA ARG A 39 -10.78 9.53 -3.44
C ARG A 39 -9.92 10.66 -2.90
N GLY A 40 -8.64 10.41 -2.67
CA GLY A 40 -7.73 11.37 -2.04
C GLY A 40 -7.51 12.64 -2.86
N GLY A 41 -7.54 12.55 -4.19
CA GLY A 41 -7.35 13.71 -5.07
C GLY A 41 -8.55 14.66 -5.18
N ARG A 42 -9.77 14.21 -4.83
CA ARG A 42 -11.02 14.96 -5.02
C ARG A 42 -11.60 15.57 -3.73
N ILE A 43 -11.00 15.34 -2.59
CA ILE A 43 -11.47 15.89 -1.31
C ILE A 43 -10.81 17.27 -1.12
N ASP A 44 -11.37 18.29 -1.75
CA ASP A 44 -10.90 19.69 -1.63
C ASP A 44 -11.30 20.37 -0.33
N GLU A 45 -12.21 19.78 0.43
CA GLU A 45 -12.71 20.36 1.67
C GLU A 45 -11.81 19.95 2.85
N GLY A 46 -10.79 20.73 3.14
CA GLY A 46 -10.02 20.58 4.38
C GLY A 46 -8.52 20.30 4.28
N ARG A 47 -7.89 20.41 3.11
CA ARG A 47 -6.43 20.17 2.96
C ARG A 47 -5.56 20.96 3.94
N GLY A 48 -5.88 22.22 4.21
CA GLY A 48 -5.13 23.04 5.18
C GLY A 48 -5.32 22.66 6.66
N LYS A 49 -6.45 22.04 7.01
CA LYS A 49 -6.72 21.56 8.38
C LYS A 49 -6.15 20.18 8.66
N ALA A 50 -5.90 19.38 7.63
CA ALA A 50 -5.32 18.05 7.78
C ALA A 50 -3.85 18.12 8.24
N GLU A 51 -3.06 19.04 7.71
CA GLU A 51 -1.64 19.19 8.07
C GLU A 51 -1.43 19.56 9.54
N GLU A 52 -2.31 20.38 10.13
CA GLU A 52 -2.23 20.78 11.55
C GLU A 52 -2.50 19.61 12.50
N SER A 53 -3.21 18.59 12.05
CA SER A 53 -3.55 17.42 12.86
C SER A 53 -2.61 16.23 12.65
N GLU A 54 -1.73 16.27 11.66
CA GLU A 54 -0.81 15.19 11.35
C GLU A 54 0.23 14.97 12.46
N LEU A 55 0.72 13.74 12.57
CA LEU A 55 1.84 13.43 13.47
C LEU A 55 3.05 14.27 13.11
N THR A 56 3.66 14.86 14.12
CA THR A 56 4.92 15.60 13.98
C THR A 56 6.09 14.64 13.72
N THR A 57 7.22 15.17 13.29
CA THR A 57 8.44 14.38 13.07
C THR A 57 8.92 13.73 14.37
N GLU A 58 8.81 14.41 15.51
CA GLU A 58 9.16 13.92 16.84
C GLU A 58 8.23 12.78 17.29
N GLU A 59 6.91 12.91 17.05
CA GLU A 59 5.93 11.86 17.34
C GLU A 59 6.21 10.60 16.51
N LEU A 60 6.56 10.78 15.22
CA LEU A 60 6.95 9.68 14.34
C LEU A 60 8.25 9.02 14.80
N PHE A 61 9.25 9.79 15.22
CA PHE A 61 10.50 9.24 15.74
C PHE A 61 10.28 8.41 16.99
N ARG A 62 9.45 8.91 17.92
CA ARG A 62 9.03 8.16 19.11
C ARG A 62 8.35 6.83 18.74
N LEU A 63 7.42 6.86 17.74
CA LEU A 63 6.76 5.65 17.27
C LEU A 63 7.77 4.64 16.71
N PHE A 64 8.75 5.07 15.93
CA PHE A 64 9.75 4.17 15.33
C PHE A 64 10.72 3.60 16.38
N GLU A 65 11.08 4.38 17.40
CA GLU A 65 11.87 3.89 18.55
C GLU A 65 11.10 2.85 19.35
N ASP A 66 9.81 3.08 19.60
CA ASP A 66 8.93 2.10 20.22
C ASP A 66 8.82 0.83 19.36
N ALA A 67 8.67 0.99 18.03
CA ALA A 67 8.58 -0.13 17.10
C ALA A 67 9.85 -0.99 17.12
N ALA A 68 11.01 -0.37 17.07
CA ALA A 68 12.29 -1.07 17.17
C ALA A 68 12.46 -1.79 18.52
N GLY A 69 12.12 -1.13 19.63
CA GLY A 69 12.13 -1.71 20.97
C GLY A 69 11.14 -2.87 21.14
N PHE A 70 10.04 -2.86 20.40
CA PHE A 70 9.02 -3.91 20.39
C PHE A 70 9.23 -4.98 19.29
N LYS A 71 10.38 -4.94 18.62
CA LYS A 71 10.80 -5.89 17.58
C LYS A 71 9.85 -5.95 16.36
N VAL A 72 9.24 -4.81 16.03
CA VAL A 72 8.57 -4.63 14.74
C VAL A 72 9.61 -4.83 13.63
N LYS A 73 9.25 -5.50 12.56
CA LYS A 73 10.16 -5.74 11.44
C LYS A 73 10.11 -4.64 10.40
N GLU A 74 8.92 -4.16 10.09
CA GLU A 74 8.65 -3.30 8.96
C GLU A 74 7.83 -2.06 9.33
N VAL A 75 8.21 -0.91 8.78
CA VAL A 75 7.35 0.27 8.65
C VAL A 75 6.97 0.39 7.18
N ASN A 76 5.70 0.16 6.89
CA ASN A 76 5.10 0.30 5.58
C ASN A 76 4.44 1.68 5.49
N ILE A 77 5.01 2.58 4.70
CA ILE A 77 4.48 3.92 4.47
C ILE A 77 3.61 3.90 3.23
N GLY A 78 2.34 4.21 3.41
CA GLY A 78 1.39 4.22 2.32
C GLY A 78 -0.01 4.24 2.85
N GLY A 79 -0.97 4.01 1.98
CA GLY A 79 -2.35 3.97 2.40
C GLY A 79 -3.27 4.42 1.28
N MET A 80 -4.53 4.64 1.65
CA MET A 80 -5.57 5.03 0.70
C MET A 80 -5.56 6.50 0.32
N ARG A 81 -4.74 7.31 0.98
CA ARG A 81 -4.67 8.77 0.81
C ARG A 81 -3.25 9.28 0.91
N GLY A 82 -3.06 10.48 0.38
CA GLY A 82 -1.81 11.20 0.48
C GLY A 82 -0.68 10.66 -0.41
N GLU A 83 0.33 11.48 -0.53
CA GLU A 83 1.60 11.14 -1.14
C GLU A 83 2.71 11.33 -0.09
N PRO A 84 3.47 10.30 0.29
CA PRO A 84 4.47 10.41 1.35
C PRO A 84 5.48 11.55 1.13
N PHE A 85 5.88 11.81 -0.11
CA PHE A 85 6.81 12.88 -0.42
C PHE A 85 6.22 14.29 -0.24
N CYS A 86 4.91 14.44 -0.03
CA CYS A 86 4.30 15.71 0.40
C CYS A 86 4.52 15.99 1.89
N LYS A 87 4.90 15.00 2.71
CA LYS A 87 5.23 15.20 4.12
C LYS A 87 6.51 16.01 4.25
N LYS A 88 6.44 17.10 5.02
CA LYS A 88 7.62 17.87 5.40
C LYS A 88 8.66 16.95 5.99
N ASP A 89 9.80 17.01 6.06
CA ASP A 89 10.83 16.18 6.71
C ASP A 89 10.84 14.69 6.29
N ILE A 90 10.19 14.31 5.17
CA ILE A 90 10.13 12.92 4.72
C ILE A 90 11.51 12.25 4.67
N ARG A 91 12.54 12.96 4.20
CA ARG A 91 13.90 12.42 4.11
C ARG A 91 14.48 12.06 5.49
N LEU A 92 14.20 12.87 6.52
CA LEU A 92 14.61 12.60 7.90
C LEU A 92 13.86 11.38 8.44
N ILE A 93 12.56 11.27 8.13
CA ILE A 93 11.69 10.17 8.52
C ILE A 93 12.22 8.85 7.95
N LEU A 94 12.51 8.79 6.64
CA LEU A 94 13.04 7.59 5.99
C LEU A 94 14.40 7.16 6.57
N ARG A 95 15.32 8.11 6.78
CA ARG A 95 16.63 7.86 7.40
C ARG A 95 16.48 7.34 8.83
N LYS A 96 15.55 7.90 9.62
CA LYS A 96 15.29 7.44 11.00
C LYS A 96 14.84 5.97 11.03
N ILE A 97 13.91 5.58 10.16
CA ILE A 97 13.47 4.18 10.04
C ILE A 97 14.67 3.26 9.81
N LYS A 98 15.53 3.59 8.83
CA LYS A 98 16.70 2.77 8.50
C LYS A 98 17.76 2.79 9.60
N SER A 99 17.98 3.90 10.30
CA SER A 99 18.93 3.99 11.41
C SER A 99 18.57 3.10 12.60
N LEU A 100 17.30 2.74 12.74
CA LEU A 100 16.80 1.83 13.77
C LEU A 100 16.82 0.36 13.34
N GLY A 101 17.33 0.05 12.15
CA GLY A 101 17.38 -1.31 11.61
C GLY A 101 16.03 -1.86 11.14
N LEU A 102 15.01 -1.01 11.05
CA LEU A 102 13.68 -1.41 10.55
C LEU A 102 13.72 -1.53 9.02
N MET A 103 12.98 -2.50 8.48
CA MET A 103 12.70 -2.56 7.06
C MET A 103 11.73 -1.42 6.70
N GLY A 104 12.02 -0.69 5.64
CA GLY A 104 11.19 0.39 5.13
C GLY A 104 10.56 0.01 3.80
N SER A 105 9.25 0.08 3.69
CA SER A 105 8.54 0.04 2.41
C SER A 105 7.66 1.27 2.25
N MET A 106 7.51 1.77 1.02
CA MET A 106 6.74 2.99 0.77
C MET A 106 6.02 2.94 -0.57
N THR A 107 4.73 3.31 -0.55
CA THR A 107 3.98 3.53 -1.78
C THR A 107 4.06 5.00 -2.18
N THR A 108 4.43 5.27 -3.43
CA THR A 108 4.51 6.64 -3.98
C THR A 108 3.92 6.72 -5.38
N ASN A 109 3.41 7.88 -5.72
CA ASN A 109 2.98 8.20 -7.07
C ASN A 109 4.14 8.54 -8.04
N GLY A 110 5.36 8.66 -7.51
CA GLY A 110 6.59 8.88 -8.26
C GLY A 110 6.81 10.32 -8.76
N SER A 111 5.86 11.22 -8.60
CA SER A 111 5.93 12.57 -9.17
C SER A 111 7.03 13.46 -8.58
N MET A 112 7.51 13.13 -7.39
CA MET A 112 8.55 13.88 -6.66
C MET A 112 9.88 13.11 -6.58
N LEU A 113 10.00 12.00 -7.31
CA LEU A 113 11.26 11.26 -7.43
C LEU A 113 12.30 12.06 -8.24
N SER A 114 13.56 11.70 -8.10
CA SER A 114 14.68 12.26 -8.89
C SER A 114 15.89 11.33 -8.82
N GLY A 115 16.85 11.50 -9.73
CA GLY A 115 18.12 10.77 -9.67
C GLY A 115 18.87 10.98 -8.35
N ALA A 116 18.94 12.22 -7.88
CA ALA A 116 19.57 12.54 -6.58
C ALA A 116 18.88 11.85 -5.39
N LEU A 117 17.56 11.71 -5.43
CA LEU A 117 16.82 10.99 -4.39
C LEU A 117 17.10 9.48 -4.44
N ALA A 118 17.30 8.91 -5.65
CA ALA A 118 17.67 7.50 -5.81
C ALA A 118 19.04 7.22 -5.15
N GLU A 119 20.03 8.10 -5.36
CA GLU A 119 21.34 8.01 -4.73
C GLU A 119 21.23 8.13 -3.20
N GLU A 120 20.49 9.12 -2.74
CA GLU A 120 20.26 9.35 -1.31
C GLU A 120 19.61 8.14 -0.65
N MET A 121 18.52 7.62 -1.21
CA MET A 121 17.81 6.45 -0.66
C MET A 121 18.67 5.20 -0.69
N SER A 122 19.51 5.03 -1.71
CA SER A 122 20.48 3.93 -1.79
C SER A 122 21.54 4.03 -0.70
N SER A 123 22.00 5.25 -0.35
CA SER A 123 23.08 5.48 0.61
C SER A 123 22.73 5.02 2.03
N TYR A 124 21.48 5.13 2.45
CA TYR A 124 21.01 4.63 3.75
C TYR A 124 20.27 3.28 3.67
N GLY A 125 20.24 2.65 2.48
CA GLY A 125 19.76 1.31 2.30
C GLY A 125 18.25 1.19 2.44
N TRP A 126 17.47 2.04 1.74
CA TRP A 126 16.01 1.86 1.66
C TRP A 126 15.69 0.51 1.02
N ASP A 127 14.60 -0.15 1.44
CA ASP A 127 14.35 -1.53 1.04
C ASP A 127 13.39 -1.64 -0.14
N ILE A 128 12.16 -1.12 -0.01
CA ILE A 128 11.09 -1.35 -1.01
C ILE A 128 10.40 -0.04 -1.37
N LEU A 129 10.20 0.17 -2.67
CA LEU A 129 9.36 1.22 -3.21
C LEU A 129 8.23 0.62 -4.06
N LEU A 130 6.98 0.86 -3.67
CA LEU A 130 5.80 0.53 -4.46
C LEU A 130 5.48 1.75 -5.33
N LEU A 131 5.84 1.67 -6.61
CA LEU A 131 5.65 2.77 -7.57
C LEU A 131 4.29 2.66 -8.25
N SER A 132 3.46 3.66 -8.08
CA SER A 132 2.15 3.74 -8.74
C SER A 132 2.30 4.25 -10.18
N LEU A 133 2.27 3.35 -11.14
CA LEU A 133 2.51 3.65 -12.55
C LEU A 133 1.51 2.90 -13.44
N ASP A 134 0.60 3.64 -14.09
CA ASP A 134 -0.50 3.06 -14.87
C ASP A 134 -0.24 3.05 -16.38
N ALA A 135 0.85 3.67 -16.83
CA ALA A 135 1.21 3.72 -18.23
C ALA A 135 2.73 3.80 -18.42
N PRO A 136 3.26 3.24 -19.52
CA PRO A 136 4.70 3.27 -19.83
C PRO A 136 5.16 4.58 -20.47
N PHE A 137 4.29 5.61 -20.58
CA PHE A 137 4.60 6.91 -21.19
C PHE A 137 3.79 8.06 -20.60
N ALA A 138 4.36 9.26 -20.66
CA ALA A 138 3.91 10.47 -19.98
C ALA A 138 2.44 10.83 -20.25
N ARG A 139 2.02 10.82 -21.52
CA ARG A 139 0.68 11.28 -21.91
C ARG A 139 -0.43 10.52 -21.19
N LEU A 140 -0.40 9.19 -21.23
CA LEU A 140 -1.44 8.37 -20.61
C LEU A 140 -1.33 8.38 -19.09
N GLN A 141 -0.09 8.35 -18.55
CA GLN A 141 0.15 8.48 -17.10
C GLN A 141 -0.48 9.78 -16.57
N HIS A 142 -0.27 10.90 -17.25
CA HIS A 142 -0.83 12.18 -16.86
C HIS A 142 -2.36 12.25 -17.01
N GLN A 143 -2.92 11.57 -18.00
CA GLN A 143 -4.38 11.46 -18.16
C GLN A 143 -5.04 10.71 -16.99
N LEU A 144 -4.41 9.63 -16.51
CA LEU A 144 -4.94 8.81 -15.42
C LEU A 144 -4.60 9.39 -14.04
N ARG A 145 -3.44 10.04 -13.93
CA ARG A 145 -2.90 10.61 -12.69
C ARG A 145 -2.43 12.05 -12.90
N PRO A 146 -3.34 12.99 -13.17
CA PRO A 146 -2.96 14.38 -13.41
C PRO A 146 -2.37 15.01 -12.15
N ALA A 147 -1.33 15.83 -12.34
CA ALA A 147 -0.80 16.67 -11.27
C ALA A 147 -1.75 17.84 -10.99
N VAL A 148 -1.95 18.17 -9.72
CA VAL A 148 -2.83 19.28 -9.28
C VAL A 148 -2.40 20.61 -9.91
N ASN A 149 -1.09 20.82 -10.09
CA ASN A 149 -0.51 22.01 -10.71
C ASN A 149 -0.36 21.91 -12.24
N GLY A 150 -0.85 20.83 -12.87
CA GLY A 150 -0.77 20.59 -14.31
C GLY A 150 0.62 20.28 -14.87
N LYS A 151 1.65 20.21 -14.02
CA LYS A 151 3.03 19.95 -14.48
C LYS A 151 3.23 18.46 -14.85
N GLU A 152 3.96 18.23 -15.91
CA GLU A 152 4.42 16.90 -16.27
C GLU A 152 5.49 16.41 -15.28
N TYR A 153 5.48 15.14 -14.92
CA TYR A 153 6.39 14.57 -13.92
C TYR A 153 6.93 13.17 -14.28
N PHE A 154 6.55 12.62 -15.42
CA PHE A 154 6.95 11.26 -15.80
C PHE A 154 8.47 11.14 -15.95
N HIS A 155 9.13 12.22 -16.39
CA HIS A 155 10.60 12.29 -16.46
C HIS A 155 11.27 12.07 -15.10
N ASN A 156 10.66 12.52 -13.99
CA ASN A 156 11.17 12.29 -12.63
C ASN A 156 11.27 10.79 -12.32
N ILE A 157 10.27 10.03 -12.74
CA ILE A 157 10.25 8.57 -12.60
C ILE A 157 11.38 7.94 -13.40
N LEU A 158 11.56 8.38 -14.66
CA LEU A 158 12.62 7.87 -15.53
C LEU A 158 14.02 8.16 -14.97
N GLU A 159 14.26 9.38 -14.47
CA GLU A 159 15.53 9.76 -13.85
C GLU A 159 15.83 8.89 -12.62
N PHE A 160 14.85 8.69 -11.76
CA PHE A 160 14.98 7.85 -10.56
C PHE A 160 15.32 6.40 -10.93
N LEU A 161 14.56 5.81 -11.86
CA LEU A 161 14.77 4.43 -12.33
C LEU A 161 16.13 4.29 -13.03
N GLY A 162 16.52 5.27 -13.85
CA GLY A 162 17.83 5.32 -14.52
C GLY A 162 18.97 5.33 -13.51
N ALA A 163 18.92 6.24 -12.52
CA ALA A 163 19.94 6.33 -11.48
C ALA A 163 20.09 5.04 -10.66
N LEU A 164 18.97 4.36 -10.36
CA LEU A 164 19.02 3.05 -9.71
C LEU A 164 19.59 1.97 -10.63
N ASN A 165 19.25 2.00 -11.90
CA ASN A 165 19.75 1.04 -12.90
C ASN A 165 21.26 1.15 -13.07
N ASP A 166 21.79 2.38 -13.03
CA ASP A 166 23.21 2.70 -13.17
C ASP A 166 24.01 2.49 -11.87
N ASN A 167 23.35 2.28 -10.73
CA ASN A 167 23.98 2.00 -9.44
C ASN A 167 23.87 0.51 -9.04
N PRO A 168 24.84 -0.35 -9.41
CA PRO A 168 24.80 -1.78 -9.09
C PRO A 168 24.84 -2.09 -7.58
N GLY A 169 25.27 -1.13 -6.75
CA GLY A 169 25.25 -1.23 -5.28
C GLY A 169 23.87 -1.00 -4.65
N SER A 170 22.94 -0.42 -5.39
CA SER A 170 21.59 -0.18 -4.88
C SER A 170 20.83 -1.46 -4.67
N ARG A 171 20.28 -1.64 -3.46
CA ARG A 171 19.43 -2.78 -3.07
C ARG A 171 17.95 -2.43 -3.03
N ILE A 172 17.58 -1.22 -3.46
CA ILE A 172 16.18 -0.81 -3.51
C ILE A 172 15.43 -1.69 -4.50
N ARG A 173 14.39 -2.35 -4.02
CA ARG A 173 13.48 -3.16 -4.82
C ARG A 173 12.27 -2.32 -5.18
N ILE A 174 11.89 -2.31 -6.44
CA ILE A 174 10.72 -1.58 -6.92
C ILE A 174 9.64 -2.57 -7.31
N LEU A 175 8.44 -2.36 -6.76
CA LEU A 175 7.23 -3.06 -7.15
C LEU A 175 6.34 -2.04 -7.86
N VAL A 176 6.07 -2.24 -9.14
CA VAL A 176 5.19 -1.34 -9.90
C VAL A 176 3.74 -1.76 -9.70
N ASN A 177 2.90 -0.84 -9.25
CA ASN A 177 1.46 -1.03 -9.15
C ASN A 177 0.76 -0.38 -10.34
N MET A 178 0.14 -1.18 -11.20
CA MET A 178 -0.65 -0.74 -12.36
C MET A 178 -2.13 -1.03 -12.12
N VAL A 179 -2.94 0.02 -11.99
CA VAL A 179 -4.39 -0.12 -11.93
C VAL A 179 -4.94 -0.18 -13.36
N ILE A 180 -5.61 -1.27 -13.69
CA ILE A 180 -6.18 -1.50 -15.03
C ILE A 180 -7.52 -0.80 -15.16
N THR A 181 -7.65 -0.02 -16.23
CA THR A 181 -8.84 0.72 -16.62
C THR A 181 -9.14 0.50 -18.11
N GLY A 182 -10.31 0.91 -18.57
CA GLY A 182 -10.66 0.91 -20.01
C GLY A 182 -9.72 1.76 -20.87
N ASN A 183 -8.96 2.67 -20.24
CA ASN A 183 -8.06 3.57 -20.96
C ASN A 183 -6.64 3.01 -21.13
N ASN A 184 -6.19 2.08 -20.28
CA ASN A 184 -4.80 1.61 -20.29
C ASN A 184 -4.60 0.11 -20.51
N TYR A 185 -5.62 -0.72 -20.45
CA TYR A 185 -5.48 -2.17 -20.51
C TYR A 185 -4.75 -2.67 -21.77
N ARG A 186 -4.92 -1.98 -22.90
CA ARG A 186 -4.24 -2.32 -24.18
C ARG A 186 -2.74 -2.04 -24.17
N TYR A 187 -2.29 -1.16 -23.28
CA TYR A 187 -0.87 -0.82 -23.14
C TYR A 187 -0.14 -1.70 -22.11
N PHE A 188 -0.79 -2.77 -21.65
CA PHE A 188 -0.17 -3.72 -20.73
C PHE A 188 1.08 -4.40 -21.31
N PRO A 189 1.11 -4.85 -22.59
CA PRO A 189 2.33 -5.40 -23.18
C PRO A 189 3.49 -4.41 -23.20
N GLU A 190 3.24 -3.14 -23.51
CA GLU A 190 4.26 -2.08 -23.47
C GLU A 190 4.73 -1.82 -22.03
N MET A 191 3.83 -1.92 -21.05
CA MET A 191 4.21 -1.80 -19.63
C MET A 191 5.11 -2.96 -19.20
N VAL A 192 4.85 -4.18 -19.65
CA VAL A 192 5.74 -5.33 -19.39
C VAL A 192 7.13 -5.09 -19.99
N ASN A 193 7.19 -4.60 -21.22
CA ASN A 193 8.46 -4.21 -21.86
C ASN A 193 9.16 -3.11 -21.06
N PHE A 194 8.41 -2.08 -20.64
CA PHE A 194 8.96 -0.98 -19.83
C PHE A 194 9.61 -1.49 -18.54
N VAL A 195 8.91 -2.29 -17.74
CA VAL A 195 9.45 -2.78 -16.46
C VAL A 195 10.65 -3.71 -16.65
N ASN A 196 10.72 -4.43 -17.76
CA ASN A 196 11.84 -5.34 -18.07
C ASN A 196 13.15 -4.59 -18.36
N ASN A 197 13.10 -3.30 -18.72
CA ASN A 197 14.30 -2.49 -18.98
C ASN A 197 15.03 -2.07 -17.68
N TYR A 198 14.42 -2.25 -16.50
CA TYR A 198 15.01 -1.82 -15.24
C TYR A 198 15.25 -3.00 -14.30
N ARG A 199 16.49 -3.21 -13.90
CA ARG A 199 16.91 -4.33 -13.04
C ARG A 199 16.32 -4.27 -11.64
N ASN A 200 16.11 -3.06 -11.10
CA ASN A 200 15.56 -2.83 -9.76
C ASN A 200 14.05 -3.05 -9.68
N ILE A 201 13.35 -3.13 -10.81
CA ILE A 201 11.93 -3.48 -10.82
C ILE A 201 11.82 -5.00 -10.67
N GLU A 202 11.29 -5.42 -9.53
CA GLU A 202 11.10 -6.83 -9.17
C GLU A 202 9.78 -7.38 -9.70
N SER A 203 8.71 -6.55 -9.64
CA SER A 203 7.39 -6.98 -10.11
C SER A 203 6.56 -5.85 -10.72
N LEU A 204 5.68 -6.25 -11.63
CA LEU A 204 4.54 -5.47 -12.11
C LEU A 204 3.27 -6.08 -11.52
N ASN A 205 2.70 -5.41 -10.53
CA ASN A 205 1.47 -5.82 -9.87
C ASN A 205 0.28 -5.29 -10.66
N VAL A 206 -0.48 -6.18 -11.26
CA VAL A 206 -1.67 -5.87 -12.04
C VAL A 206 -2.87 -5.79 -11.09
N LEU A 207 -3.37 -4.59 -10.88
CA LEU A 207 -4.43 -4.30 -9.92
C LEU A 207 -5.74 -4.00 -10.64
N ARG A 208 -6.83 -4.50 -10.07
CA ARG A 208 -8.17 -4.14 -10.54
C ARG A 208 -8.58 -2.79 -10.01
N LEU A 209 -9.31 -2.07 -10.84
CA LEU A 209 -9.99 -0.86 -10.41
C LEU A 209 -11.05 -1.21 -9.35
N VAL A 210 -11.00 -0.56 -8.20
CA VAL A 210 -11.95 -0.73 -7.09
C VAL A 210 -12.90 0.47 -7.05
N ASP A 211 -14.20 0.20 -7.00
CA ASP A 211 -15.20 1.25 -6.86
C ASP A 211 -15.08 1.95 -5.51
N MET A 212 -14.68 3.20 -5.57
CA MET A 212 -14.54 4.09 -4.42
C MET A 212 -15.76 5.02 -4.24
N GLY A 213 -16.82 4.78 -4.98
CA GLY A 213 -18.02 5.62 -4.96
C GLY A 213 -17.83 6.99 -5.62
N LEU A 214 -16.95 7.09 -6.62
CA LEU A 214 -16.67 8.33 -7.34
C LEU A 214 -17.57 8.47 -8.57
N PRO A 215 -18.03 9.69 -8.92
CA PRO A 215 -18.69 9.93 -10.20
C PRO A 215 -17.78 9.53 -11.37
N GLY A 216 -18.35 8.92 -12.43
CA GLY A 216 -17.62 8.49 -13.61
C GLY A 216 -16.75 7.24 -13.41
N TYR A 217 -16.89 6.53 -12.30
CA TYR A 217 -16.18 5.28 -12.05
C TYR A 217 -16.52 4.23 -13.14
N SER A 218 -17.79 4.12 -13.54
CA SER A 218 -18.24 3.18 -14.58
C SER A 218 -17.51 3.39 -15.92
N ASP A 219 -17.14 4.62 -16.24
CA ASP A 219 -16.49 4.98 -17.51
C ASP A 219 -15.01 4.54 -17.54
N LEU A 220 -14.46 4.26 -16.36
CA LEU A 220 -13.09 3.77 -16.20
C LEU A 220 -13.02 2.25 -16.15
N GLN A 221 -14.11 1.57 -15.86
CA GLN A 221 -14.13 0.10 -15.81
C GLN A 221 -13.93 -0.51 -17.20
N LEU A 222 -13.39 -1.72 -17.22
CA LEU A 222 -13.44 -2.56 -18.40
C LEU A 222 -14.89 -3.00 -18.63
N ASP A 223 -15.38 -2.88 -19.84
CA ASP A 223 -16.59 -3.60 -20.26
C ASP A 223 -16.33 -5.11 -20.41
N CYS A 224 -17.37 -5.90 -20.69
CA CYS A 224 -17.24 -7.35 -20.80
C CYS A 224 -16.29 -7.79 -21.93
N GLY A 225 -16.29 -7.07 -23.06
CA GLY A 225 -15.41 -7.34 -24.21
C GLY A 225 -13.95 -7.03 -23.88
N GLN A 226 -13.71 -5.83 -23.32
CA GLN A 226 -12.39 -5.40 -22.87
C GLN A 226 -11.80 -6.33 -21.78
N ALA A 227 -12.64 -6.78 -20.85
CA ALA A 227 -12.22 -7.72 -19.81
C ALA A 227 -11.85 -9.09 -20.38
N ALA A 228 -12.54 -9.54 -21.44
CA ALA A 228 -12.20 -10.78 -22.15
C ALA A 228 -10.86 -10.63 -22.92
N GLU A 229 -10.70 -9.57 -23.69
CA GLU A 229 -9.46 -9.22 -24.42
C GLU A 229 -8.27 -9.13 -23.44
N PHE A 230 -8.46 -8.46 -22.31
CA PHE A 230 -7.39 -8.30 -21.31
C PHE A 230 -7.00 -9.63 -20.65
N ARG A 231 -7.95 -10.53 -20.39
CA ARG A 231 -7.63 -11.88 -19.88
C ARG A 231 -6.76 -12.67 -20.84
N GLU A 232 -7.07 -12.65 -22.13
CA GLU A 232 -6.25 -13.31 -23.13
C GLU A 232 -4.83 -12.75 -23.13
N THR A 233 -4.71 -11.42 -23.04
CA THR A 233 -3.42 -10.74 -22.91
C THR A 233 -2.68 -11.18 -21.65
N LEU A 234 -3.32 -11.20 -20.46
CA LEU A 234 -2.71 -11.66 -19.22
C LEU A 234 -2.21 -13.11 -19.31
N GLU A 235 -2.99 -14.01 -19.93
CA GLU A 235 -2.58 -15.40 -20.12
C GLU A 235 -1.31 -15.52 -20.99
N ALA A 236 -1.17 -14.67 -22.02
CA ALA A 236 0.05 -14.63 -22.83
C ALA A 236 1.30 -14.23 -22.04
N PHE A 237 1.12 -13.36 -21.03
CA PHE A 237 2.22 -12.85 -20.19
C PHE A 237 2.37 -13.55 -18.82
N LYS A 238 1.58 -14.58 -18.52
CA LYS A 238 1.62 -15.26 -17.20
C LYS A 238 2.96 -15.93 -16.85
N ARG A 239 3.82 -16.16 -17.83
CA ARG A 239 5.16 -16.72 -17.65
C ARG A 239 6.24 -15.68 -17.45
N GLU A 240 5.91 -14.41 -17.63
CA GLU A 240 6.83 -13.31 -17.36
C GLU A 240 7.10 -13.20 -15.87
N LYS A 241 8.37 -13.32 -15.48
CA LYS A 241 8.77 -13.39 -14.05
C LYS A 241 8.34 -12.17 -13.23
N LYS A 242 8.27 -11.00 -13.88
CA LYS A 242 7.93 -9.76 -13.20
C LYS A 242 6.42 -9.51 -13.10
N VAL A 243 5.59 -10.25 -13.83
CA VAL A 243 4.14 -10.00 -13.83
C VAL A 243 3.48 -10.76 -12.69
N LEU A 244 2.88 -10.00 -11.76
CA LEU A 244 2.09 -10.53 -10.66
C LEU A 244 0.67 -9.98 -10.78
N TYR A 245 -0.32 -10.86 -10.84
CA TYR A 245 -1.73 -10.46 -10.78
C TYR A 245 -2.48 -11.28 -9.73
N ALA A 246 -3.32 -10.59 -8.98
CA ALA A 246 -4.19 -11.20 -7.99
C ALA A 246 -5.63 -11.20 -8.48
N GLY A 247 -6.32 -12.31 -8.27
CA GLY A 247 -7.74 -12.42 -8.55
C GLY A 247 -8.08 -13.07 -9.89
N ASN A 248 -9.36 -13.33 -10.04
CA ASN A 248 -9.95 -13.88 -11.25
C ASN A 248 -10.47 -12.70 -12.10
N TRP A 249 -9.97 -12.57 -13.32
CA TRP A 249 -10.40 -11.54 -14.28
C TRP A 249 -11.60 -12.00 -15.13
N SER A 250 -12.39 -13.00 -14.66
CA SER A 250 -13.52 -13.57 -15.38
C SER A 250 -14.77 -12.67 -15.40
N SER A 251 -14.84 -11.70 -14.50
CA SER A 251 -15.95 -10.74 -14.42
C SER A 251 -15.42 -9.30 -14.36
N PRO A 252 -16.06 -8.32 -14.99
CA PRO A 252 -15.74 -6.91 -14.78
C PRO A 252 -16.05 -6.44 -13.34
N ASP A 253 -16.97 -7.11 -12.64
CA ASP A 253 -17.36 -6.76 -11.26
C ASP A 253 -16.56 -7.56 -10.23
N VAL A 254 -15.65 -6.88 -9.53
CA VAL A 254 -14.85 -7.47 -8.45
C VAL A 254 -15.70 -8.10 -7.34
N ARG A 255 -16.87 -7.50 -7.05
CA ARG A 255 -17.77 -7.99 -5.99
C ARG A 255 -18.42 -9.34 -6.34
N ARG A 256 -18.68 -9.59 -7.62
CA ARG A 256 -19.25 -10.87 -8.08
C ARG A 256 -18.26 -12.03 -8.07
N GLU A 257 -16.96 -11.74 -8.11
CA GLU A 257 -15.91 -12.75 -8.07
C GLU A 257 -15.54 -13.17 -6.65
N MET A 258 -16.05 -12.46 -5.64
CA MET A 258 -15.76 -12.77 -4.26
C MET A 258 -16.70 -13.91 -3.80
N PRO A 259 -16.23 -15.16 -3.66
CA PRO A 259 -17.05 -16.18 -3.04
C PRO A 259 -17.48 -15.69 -1.66
N ALA A 260 -18.71 -15.95 -1.26
CA ALA A 260 -19.13 -15.73 0.11
C ALA A 260 -18.12 -16.47 1.01
N GLY A 261 -17.32 -15.74 1.78
CA GLY A 261 -16.31 -16.33 2.65
C GLY A 261 -16.99 -17.30 3.62
N ARG A 262 -16.32 -18.41 3.90
CA ARG A 262 -16.82 -19.41 4.88
C ARG A 262 -16.88 -18.85 6.30
N HIS A 263 -16.18 -17.75 6.56
CA HIS A 263 -16.12 -17.08 7.87
C HIS A 263 -16.04 -15.57 7.71
N THR A 264 -16.30 -14.84 8.79
CA THR A 264 -16.24 -13.37 8.86
C THR A 264 -15.11 -12.86 9.76
N ARG A 265 -14.10 -13.70 10.04
CA ARG A 265 -12.99 -13.38 10.94
C ARG A 265 -11.87 -12.66 10.21
N CYS A 266 -11.18 -11.74 10.88
CA CYS A 266 -10.03 -11.03 10.37
C CYS A 266 -8.86 -11.14 11.36
N PHE A 267 -7.74 -11.62 10.87
CA PHE A 267 -6.51 -11.78 11.64
C PHE A 267 -5.45 -10.72 11.31
N THR A 268 -5.73 -9.80 10.38
CA THR A 268 -4.76 -8.77 9.96
C THR A 268 -4.20 -7.99 11.16
N ASN A 269 -5.03 -7.66 12.13
CA ASN A 269 -4.61 -6.91 13.32
C ASN A 269 -3.75 -7.70 14.32
N TYR A 270 -3.47 -8.97 14.07
CA TYR A 270 -2.50 -9.73 14.85
C TYR A 270 -1.06 -9.54 14.36
N TYR A 271 -0.87 -9.02 13.16
CA TYR A 271 0.46 -8.80 12.59
C TYR A 271 0.66 -7.41 11.97
N ILE A 272 -0.42 -6.67 11.69
CA ILE A 272 -0.35 -5.29 11.20
C ILE A 272 -1.05 -4.36 12.18
N LEU A 273 -0.36 -3.29 12.57
CA LEU A 273 -0.96 -2.12 13.21
C LEU A 273 -1.07 -0.99 12.19
N SER A 274 -2.28 -0.52 11.92
CA SER A 274 -2.54 0.53 10.93
C SER A 274 -2.78 1.87 11.62
N ILE A 275 -2.08 2.92 11.19
CA ILE A 275 -2.09 4.25 11.82
C ILE A 275 -2.33 5.30 10.75
N ALA A 276 -3.32 6.18 10.99
CA ALA A 276 -3.62 7.33 10.14
C ALA A 276 -2.61 8.47 10.35
N ALA A 277 -2.62 9.45 9.47
CA ALA A 277 -1.73 10.61 9.53
C ALA A 277 -1.86 11.41 10.84
N ASN A 278 -3.04 11.46 11.43
CA ASN A 278 -3.32 12.13 12.72
C ASN A 278 -3.05 11.26 13.95
N GLY A 279 -2.52 10.05 13.78
CA GLY A 279 -2.20 9.13 14.87
C GLY A 279 -3.32 8.17 15.27
N ASP A 280 -4.51 8.28 14.70
CA ASP A 280 -5.60 7.35 14.96
C ASP A 280 -5.24 5.93 14.51
N VAL A 281 -5.58 4.95 15.33
CA VAL A 281 -5.48 3.54 14.97
C VAL A 281 -6.62 3.18 14.01
N LEU A 282 -6.28 2.55 12.90
CA LEU A 282 -7.26 2.16 11.88
C LEU A 282 -7.63 0.68 11.99
N PHE A 283 -8.84 0.35 11.60
CA PHE A 283 -9.32 -1.03 11.48
C PHE A 283 -8.50 -1.87 10.50
N CYS A 284 -7.99 -1.24 9.44
CA CYS A 284 -7.39 -1.95 8.34
C CYS A 284 -6.51 -0.99 7.53
N PRO A 285 -5.38 -1.43 6.99
CA PRO A 285 -4.55 -0.59 6.13
C PRO A 285 -5.25 -0.19 4.81
N GLN A 286 -6.35 -0.87 4.46
CA GLN A 286 -7.12 -0.62 3.24
C GLN A 286 -8.43 0.16 3.49
N GLN A 287 -8.75 0.50 4.73
CA GLN A 287 -9.96 1.27 5.06
C GLN A 287 -9.61 2.40 6.01
N TYR A 288 -9.96 3.62 5.60
CA TYR A 288 -9.81 4.82 6.44
C TYR A 288 -10.96 4.90 7.46
N LYS A 289 -10.99 3.92 8.37
CA LYS A 289 -11.96 3.88 9.46
C LYS A 289 -11.21 3.74 10.77
N ALA A 290 -11.20 4.80 11.56
CA ALA A 290 -10.54 4.82 12.85
C ALA A 290 -11.26 3.93 13.87
N VAL A 291 -10.48 3.32 14.75
CA VAL A 291 -10.96 2.68 15.97
C VAL A 291 -11.21 3.79 17.00
N SER A 292 -12.45 3.90 17.46
CA SER A 292 -12.83 4.97 18.39
C SER A 292 -11.97 4.97 19.65
N GLY A 293 -11.38 6.13 19.96
CA GLY A 293 -10.62 6.35 21.21
C GLY A 293 -9.20 5.78 21.20
N LEU A 294 -8.70 5.23 20.08
CA LEU A 294 -7.32 4.75 20.02
C LEU A 294 -6.45 5.67 19.16
N ASN A 295 -5.52 6.38 19.80
CA ASN A 295 -4.55 7.25 19.14
C ASN A 295 -3.15 7.06 19.75
N ILE A 296 -2.12 7.00 18.89
CA ILE A 296 -0.73 6.76 19.33
C ILE A 296 -0.09 7.97 20.03
N ARG A 297 -0.74 9.13 20.02
CA ARG A 297 -0.29 10.30 20.81
C ARG A 297 -0.50 10.10 22.30
N ASP A 298 -1.57 9.42 22.66
CA ASP A 298 -2.02 9.31 24.05
C ASP A 298 -1.28 8.21 24.81
N VAL A 299 -0.82 7.17 24.09
CA VAL A 299 -0.17 6.00 24.70
C VAL A 299 1.06 5.54 23.91
N ARG A 300 1.98 4.86 24.61
CA ARG A 300 3.13 4.21 23.95
C ARG A 300 2.66 3.01 23.14
N LEU A 301 3.35 2.71 22.05
CA LEU A 301 3.00 1.61 21.14
C LEU A 301 2.77 0.28 21.88
N ARG A 302 3.62 -0.04 22.85
CA ARG A 302 3.51 -1.30 23.62
C ARG A 302 2.24 -1.34 24.46
N ASP A 303 1.92 -0.26 25.16
CA ASP A 303 0.74 -0.19 26.02
C ASP A 303 -0.54 -0.19 25.21
N LEU A 304 -0.57 0.54 24.10
CA LEU A 304 -1.66 0.48 23.14
C LEU A 304 -1.86 -0.95 22.63
N TRP A 305 -0.79 -1.62 22.21
CA TRP A 305 -0.88 -2.97 21.64
C TRP A 305 -1.34 -4.01 22.66
N LEU A 306 -0.85 -3.93 23.89
CA LEU A 306 -1.17 -4.90 24.95
C LEU A 306 -2.54 -4.67 25.59
N ASN A 307 -2.90 -3.42 25.87
CA ASN A 307 -4.07 -3.09 26.64
C ASN A 307 -5.27 -2.73 25.77
N GLU A 308 -5.10 -1.75 24.90
CA GLU A 308 -6.21 -1.17 24.14
C GLU A 308 -6.50 -1.94 22.85
N HIS A 309 -5.46 -2.27 22.11
CA HIS A 309 -5.62 -2.94 20.83
C HIS A 309 -5.93 -4.43 20.94
N PHE A 310 -5.60 -5.06 22.06
CA PHE A 310 -5.85 -6.50 22.28
C PHE A 310 -7.34 -6.84 22.24
N SER A 311 -8.16 -6.09 22.94
CA SER A 311 -9.63 -6.29 22.94
C SER A 311 -10.22 -6.11 21.53
N PHE A 312 -9.71 -5.14 20.78
CA PHE A 312 -10.11 -4.89 19.41
C PHE A 312 -9.76 -6.06 18.47
N ARG A 313 -8.54 -6.60 18.56
CA ARG A 313 -8.11 -7.78 17.80
C ARG A 313 -9.01 -8.98 18.06
N LYS A 314 -9.37 -9.21 19.31
CA LYS A 314 -10.25 -10.31 19.72
C LYS A 314 -11.61 -10.20 19.05
N ILE A 315 -12.23 -9.01 19.07
CA ILE A 315 -13.50 -8.76 18.38
C ILE A 315 -13.39 -9.08 16.88
N LEU A 316 -12.33 -8.64 16.21
CA LEU A 316 -12.13 -8.90 14.78
C LEU A 316 -11.90 -10.38 14.48
N SER A 317 -11.22 -11.12 15.38
CA SER A 317 -11.00 -12.55 15.22
C SER A 317 -12.25 -13.39 15.47
N GLU A 318 -13.28 -12.83 16.11
CA GLU A 318 -14.57 -13.45 16.27
C GLU A 318 -15.53 -13.10 15.13
N SER A 319 -15.63 -11.82 14.79
CA SER A 319 -16.49 -11.33 13.70
C SER A 319 -16.05 -9.96 13.22
N ALA A 320 -15.48 -9.87 12.02
CA ALA A 320 -15.07 -8.61 11.42
C ALA A 320 -16.23 -7.96 10.65
N PRO A 321 -16.72 -6.79 11.09
CA PRO A 321 -17.89 -6.15 10.47
C PRO A 321 -17.65 -5.71 9.02
N CYS A 322 -16.39 -5.55 8.63
CA CYS A 322 -15.99 -5.14 7.27
C CYS A 322 -15.63 -6.31 6.34
N TYR A 323 -15.78 -7.57 6.79
CA TYR A 323 -15.28 -8.71 6.01
C TYR A 323 -15.95 -8.82 4.61
N GLY A 324 -17.23 -8.49 4.51
CA GLY A 324 -17.96 -8.45 3.23
C GLY A 324 -17.42 -7.43 2.23
N GLU A 325 -16.77 -6.37 2.72
CA GLU A 325 -16.18 -5.29 1.93
C GLU A 325 -14.64 -5.40 1.85
N CYS A 326 -14.08 -6.51 2.33
CA CYS A 326 -12.64 -6.73 2.38
C CYS A 326 -12.03 -6.78 0.97
N CYS A 327 -10.89 -6.15 0.79
CA CYS A 327 -10.17 -6.25 -0.48
C CYS A 327 -9.72 -7.71 -0.74
N THR A 328 -9.66 -8.07 -2.01
CA THR A 328 -9.39 -9.47 -2.43
C THR A 328 -8.09 -10.03 -1.84
N ILE A 329 -7.05 -9.21 -1.75
CA ILE A 329 -5.73 -9.65 -1.25
C ILE A 329 -5.82 -9.98 0.25
N LEU A 330 -6.28 -9.06 1.08
CA LEU A 330 -6.39 -9.29 2.53
C LEU A 330 -7.39 -10.39 2.85
N ARG A 331 -8.47 -10.50 2.08
CA ARG A 331 -9.45 -11.58 2.25
C ARG A 331 -8.83 -12.94 2.01
N LYS A 332 -8.10 -13.11 0.90
CA LYS A 332 -7.39 -14.34 0.61
C LYS A 332 -6.37 -14.68 1.70
N GLN A 333 -5.61 -13.69 2.15
CA GLN A 333 -4.66 -13.87 3.24
C GLN A 333 -5.35 -14.32 4.54
N ASN A 334 -6.48 -13.71 4.89
CA ASN A 334 -7.24 -14.10 6.06
C ASN A 334 -7.82 -15.53 5.95
N GLU A 335 -8.26 -15.95 4.76
CA GLU A 335 -8.71 -17.32 4.52
C GLU A 335 -7.58 -18.33 4.70
N GLU A 336 -6.39 -18.04 4.18
CA GLU A 336 -5.19 -18.87 4.38
C GLU A 336 -4.83 -19.00 5.88
N ILE A 337 -4.88 -17.88 6.62
CA ILE A 337 -4.64 -17.86 8.07
C ILE A 337 -5.73 -18.65 8.80
N TYR A 338 -7.01 -18.43 8.46
CA TYR A 338 -8.11 -19.11 9.09
C TYR A 338 -7.98 -20.63 8.98
N ASN A 339 -7.75 -21.13 7.75
CA ASN A 339 -7.55 -22.56 7.51
C ASN A 339 -6.36 -23.12 8.32
N ALA A 340 -5.28 -22.35 8.43
CA ALA A 340 -4.10 -22.79 9.17
C ALA A 340 -4.28 -22.74 10.71
N VAL A 341 -5.16 -21.88 11.23
CA VAL A 341 -5.31 -21.59 12.67
C VAL A 341 -6.52 -22.28 13.27
N CYS A 342 -7.64 -22.37 12.54
CA CYS A 342 -8.93 -22.83 13.03
C CYS A 342 -9.33 -24.23 12.53
N ASP A 343 -8.82 -24.64 11.37
CA ASP A 343 -9.13 -25.95 10.76
C ASP A 343 -7.98 -26.97 10.94
N GLY A 344 -6.84 -26.57 11.48
CA GLY A 344 -5.70 -27.41 11.87
C GLY A 344 -5.66 -27.63 13.36
#